data_ae23fd71cb282034a7d3506fd4a25fa9
#
_entry.id   ae23fd71cb282034a7d3506fd4a25fa9
#
_cell.length_a   1.000
_cell.length_b   1.000
_cell.length_c   1.000
_cell.angle_alpha   90.00
_cell.angle_beta   90.00
_cell.angle_gamma   90.00
#
_symmetry.space_group_name_H-M   'P 1'
#
loop_
_entity.id
_entity.type
_entity.pdbx_description
1 polymer ?
#
loop_
_entity_poly.entity_id
_entity_poly.type
_entity_poly.pdbx_seq_one_letter_code
_entity_poly.pdbx_strand_id
1 'polypeptide(L)'
;QQFPRITLDDGIKIILSVQQSGVSKINFVGGEPMLHPHLTAWIKAAKRLGMTTSIVSNGTNMTEEWLVEMRPYLDWLGLSVDASTDELHAVMGRGRQGELRRGESHHLARCDSIITFAKKLGYGLKLNTVVSSVNVADDMSSLVRSWMPDRWKIFQALPIAGENDSDIEALEVSDAEFTSYLNRHVAKLSGYPEIEIVGEDNDAMRGTYA
;
A
#
# COMPACT_ATOMS: atom_id res chain seq x y z
N GLN A 1 10.19 -14.20 17.24
CA GLN A 1 11.02 -13.24 17.99
C GLN A 1 10.40 -11.85 17.81
N GLN A 2 9.99 -11.21 18.91
CA GLN A 2 9.56 -9.81 18.84
C GLN A 2 10.83 -8.94 18.79
N PHE A 3 11.07 -8.33 17.63
CA PHE A 3 12.14 -7.33 17.53
C PHE A 3 11.78 -6.11 18.39
N PRO A 4 12.76 -5.49 19.09
CA PRO A 4 12.52 -4.26 19.84
C PRO A 4 12.03 -3.16 18.87
N ARG A 5 11.04 -2.38 19.31
CA ARG A 5 10.55 -1.24 18.52
C ARG A 5 11.67 -0.20 18.39
N ILE A 6 11.84 0.33 17.18
CA ILE A 6 12.79 1.41 16.90
C ILE A 6 12.40 2.63 17.74
N THR A 7 13.37 3.23 18.45
CA THR A 7 13.13 4.46 19.23
C THR A 7 12.97 5.67 18.29
N LEU A 8 12.42 6.76 18.83
CA LEU A 8 12.31 8.02 18.07
C LEU A 8 13.69 8.45 17.53
N ASP A 9 14.71 8.45 18.39
CA ASP A 9 16.06 8.92 18.06
C ASP A 9 16.75 8.01 17.04
N ASP A 10 16.59 6.70 17.16
CA ASP A 10 17.18 5.77 16.20
C ASP A 10 16.54 5.90 14.81
N GLY A 11 15.21 6.07 14.76
CA GLY A 11 14.52 6.34 13.49
C GLY A 11 15.00 7.64 12.85
N ILE A 12 15.21 8.70 13.61
CA ILE A 12 15.78 9.96 13.10
C ILE A 12 17.22 9.76 12.59
N LYS A 13 18.06 9.02 13.31
CA LYS A 13 19.43 8.70 12.86
C LYS A 13 19.44 7.92 11.54
N ILE A 14 18.54 6.93 11.41
CA ILE A 14 18.38 6.17 10.16
C ILE A 14 18.00 7.10 9.01
N ILE A 15 17.00 7.97 9.19
CA ILE A 15 16.55 8.91 8.17
C ILE A 15 17.68 9.86 7.76
N LEU A 16 18.46 10.38 8.70
CA LEU A 16 19.61 11.23 8.44
C LEU A 16 20.69 10.47 7.63
N SER A 17 21.03 9.25 8.02
CA SER A 17 22.01 8.43 7.32
C SER A 17 21.61 8.13 5.89
N VAL A 18 20.33 7.77 5.69
CA VAL A 18 19.76 7.50 4.36
C VAL A 18 19.78 8.76 3.48
N GLN A 19 19.42 9.91 4.03
CA GLN A 19 19.46 11.18 3.31
C GLN A 19 20.90 11.58 2.94
N GLN A 20 21.86 11.44 3.86
CA GLN A 20 23.30 11.71 3.62
C GLN A 20 23.88 10.79 2.55
N SER A 21 23.35 9.60 2.36
CA SER A 21 23.72 8.69 1.26
C SER A 21 23.13 9.09 -0.09
N GLY A 22 22.46 10.25 -0.19
CA GLY A 22 21.91 10.79 -1.43
C GLY A 22 20.51 10.30 -1.78
N VAL A 23 19.84 9.57 -0.88
CA VAL A 23 18.45 9.14 -1.10
C VAL A 23 17.50 10.32 -0.95
N SER A 24 16.76 10.61 -2.01
CA SER A 24 15.84 11.76 -2.08
C SER A 24 14.39 11.43 -1.74
N LYS A 25 14.04 10.14 -1.59
CA LYS A 25 12.67 9.69 -1.30
C LYS A 25 12.65 8.60 -0.25
N ILE A 26 11.74 8.70 0.69
CA ILE A 26 11.49 7.67 1.71
C ILE A 26 10.03 7.22 1.69
N ASN A 27 9.83 5.91 1.80
CA ASN A 27 8.49 5.31 1.89
C ASN A 27 8.36 4.59 3.24
N PHE A 28 7.43 5.04 4.06
CA PHE A 28 7.13 4.41 5.34
C PHE A 28 6.16 3.25 5.12
N VAL A 29 6.66 2.06 5.37
CA VAL A 29 5.96 0.79 5.19
C VAL A 29 6.19 -0.11 6.41
N GLY A 30 5.74 -1.34 6.35
CA GLY A 30 5.91 -2.36 7.38
C GLY A 30 4.65 -3.18 7.49
N GLY A 31 4.35 -3.79 8.63
CA GLY A 31 3.06 -4.43 8.84
C GLY A 31 1.93 -3.39 8.68
N GLU A 32 1.83 -2.45 9.62
CA GLU A 32 0.97 -1.27 9.51
C GLU A 32 1.68 -0.07 10.15
N PRO A 33 2.19 0.88 9.36
CA PRO A 33 2.98 2.00 9.87
C PRO A 33 2.19 2.92 10.81
N MET A 34 0.87 3.06 10.61
CA MET A 34 0.00 3.87 11.46
C MET A 34 -0.08 3.38 12.93
N LEU A 35 0.39 2.17 13.22
CA LEU A 35 0.50 1.64 14.58
C LEU A 35 1.77 2.10 15.31
N HIS A 36 2.73 2.71 14.59
CA HIS A 36 3.98 3.11 15.19
C HIS A 36 3.86 4.51 15.83
N PRO A 37 4.13 4.67 17.14
CA PRO A 37 3.90 5.93 17.87
C PRO A 37 4.75 7.10 17.37
N HIS A 38 5.88 6.82 16.73
CA HIS A 38 6.82 7.84 16.23
C HIS A 38 6.69 8.14 14.73
N LEU A 39 5.76 7.49 14.02
CA LEU A 39 5.60 7.65 12.57
C LEU A 39 5.49 9.12 12.15
N THR A 40 4.58 9.87 12.77
CA THR A 40 4.35 11.28 12.46
C THR A 40 5.62 12.13 12.61
N ALA A 41 6.39 11.88 13.67
CA ALA A 41 7.64 12.59 13.91
C ALA A 41 8.70 12.25 12.84
N TRP A 42 8.80 10.99 12.44
CA TRP A 42 9.73 10.54 11.40
C TRP A 42 9.38 11.11 10.02
N ILE A 43 8.10 11.12 9.63
CA ILE A 43 7.68 11.75 8.37
C ILE A 43 8.04 13.24 8.37
N LYS A 44 7.75 13.96 9.47
CA LYS A 44 8.11 15.37 9.63
C LYS A 44 9.62 15.60 9.55
N ALA A 45 10.42 14.73 10.16
CA ALA A 45 11.88 14.80 10.09
C ALA A 45 12.39 14.59 8.66
N ALA A 46 11.93 13.56 7.96
CA ALA A 46 12.31 13.28 6.58
C ALA A 46 11.95 14.47 5.65
N LYS A 47 10.77 15.03 5.80
CA LYS A 47 10.34 16.19 5.00
C LYS A 47 11.19 17.43 5.25
N ARG A 48 11.57 17.70 6.50
CA ARG A 48 12.47 18.83 6.85
C ARG A 48 13.87 18.67 6.26
N LEU A 49 14.29 17.45 5.99
CA LEU A 49 15.55 17.12 5.30
C LEU A 49 15.42 17.19 3.77
N GLY A 50 14.31 17.71 3.23
CA GLY A 50 14.07 17.87 1.81
C GLY A 50 13.70 16.60 1.06
N MET A 51 13.39 15.49 1.76
CA MET A 51 13.03 14.23 1.13
C MET A 51 11.58 14.25 0.63
N THR A 52 11.32 13.57 -0.48
CA THR A 52 9.94 13.18 -0.85
C THR A 52 9.47 12.07 0.09
N THR A 53 8.33 12.28 0.72
CA THR A 53 7.79 11.37 1.73
C THR A 53 6.57 10.63 1.22
N SER A 54 6.50 9.36 1.55
CA SER A 54 5.40 8.47 1.17
C SER A 54 5.08 7.51 2.31
N ILE A 55 3.82 7.11 2.43
CA ILE A 55 3.36 6.05 3.34
C ILE A 55 2.58 5.02 2.53
N VAL A 56 2.61 3.75 2.95
CA VAL A 56 1.66 2.73 2.50
C VAL A 56 0.98 2.15 3.74
N SER A 57 -0.33 2.20 3.78
CA SER A 57 -1.16 1.83 4.93
C SER A 57 -2.40 1.04 4.48
N ASN A 58 -2.96 0.24 5.39
CA ASN A 58 -4.28 -0.35 5.21
C ASN A 58 -5.43 0.65 5.49
N GLY A 59 -5.13 1.89 5.86
CA GLY A 59 -6.09 2.96 6.11
C GLY A 59 -6.89 2.84 7.42
N THR A 60 -6.77 1.74 8.19
CA THR A 60 -7.64 1.47 9.33
C THR A 60 -7.58 2.55 10.42
N ASN A 61 -6.40 3.12 10.66
CA ASN A 61 -6.17 4.14 11.69
C ASN A 61 -5.93 5.55 11.12
N MET A 62 -6.19 5.75 9.83
CA MET A 62 -6.01 7.04 9.19
C MET A 62 -7.27 7.89 9.35
N THR A 63 -7.13 9.08 9.94
CA THR A 63 -8.24 10.02 10.16
C THR A 63 -8.08 11.27 9.30
N GLU A 64 -9.18 11.99 9.09
CA GLU A 64 -9.16 13.26 8.35
C GLU A 64 -8.28 14.30 9.04
N GLU A 65 -8.32 14.38 10.39
CA GLU A 65 -7.49 15.27 11.18
C GLU A 65 -6.00 14.98 10.98
N TRP A 66 -5.62 13.69 10.96
CA TRP A 66 -4.24 13.29 10.71
C TRP A 66 -3.82 13.66 9.27
N LEU A 67 -4.68 13.48 8.28
CA LEU A 67 -4.40 13.88 6.90
C LEU A 67 -4.22 15.40 6.78
N VAL A 68 -5.05 16.21 7.44
CA VAL A 68 -4.88 17.68 7.49
C VAL A 68 -3.54 18.05 8.13
N GLU A 69 -3.23 17.48 9.29
CA GLU A 69 -1.96 17.73 9.99
C GLU A 69 -0.75 17.36 9.16
N MET A 70 -0.82 16.24 8.44
CA MET A 70 0.32 15.68 7.72
C MET A 70 0.51 16.25 6.31
N ARG A 71 -0.47 16.97 5.77
CA ARG A 71 -0.39 17.50 4.40
C ARG A 71 0.89 18.28 4.08
N PRO A 72 1.44 19.13 4.98
CA PRO A 72 2.71 19.83 4.71
C PRO A 72 3.94 18.91 4.71
N TYR A 73 3.83 17.70 5.22
CA TYR A 73 4.96 16.80 5.49
C TYR A 73 4.90 15.48 4.71
N LEU A 74 3.75 15.12 4.16
CA LEU A 74 3.54 13.87 3.44
C LEU A 74 3.10 14.17 2.00
N ASP A 75 3.89 13.71 1.02
CA ASP A 75 3.63 13.96 -0.39
C ASP A 75 2.71 12.91 -1.00
N TRP A 76 2.92 11.64 -0.64
CA TRP A 76 2.24 10.50 -1.25
C TRP A 76 1.55 9.62 -0.21
N LEU A 77 0.28 9.36 -0.47
CA LEU A 77 -0.53 8.42 0.28
C LEU A 77 -0.75 7.16 -0.54
N GLY A 78 -0.28 6.03 -0.05
CA GLY A 78 -0.53 4.70 -0.60
C GLY A 78 -1.55 3.95 0.25
N LEU A 79 -2.56 3.37 -0.39
CA LEU A 79 -3.51 2.48 0.25
C LEU A 79 -3.39 1.06 -0.31
N SER A 80 -3.39 0.08 0.60
CA SER A 80 -3.41 -1.33 0.24
C SER A 80 -4.84 -1.77 -0.01
N VAL A 81 -5.18 -2.06 -1.28
CA VAL A 81 -6.52 -2.49 -1.71
C VAL A 81 -6.37 -3.63 -2.69
N ASP A 82 -6.75 -4.82 -2.29
CA ASP A 82 -6.45 -6.05 -3.03
C ASP A 82 -7.64 -6.58 -3.85
N ALA A 83 -8.85 -6.04 -3.66
CA ALA A 83 -10.05 -6.54 -4.31
C ALA A 83 -11.07 -5.43 -4.61
N SER A 84 -11.97 -5.71 -5.55
CA SER A 84 -13.04 -4.79 -5.94
C SER A 84 -14.28 -4.86 -5.05
N THR A 85 -14.37 -5.83 -4.14
CA THR A 85 -15.49 -6.02 -3.21
C THR A 85 -15.05 -6.25 -1.77
N ASP A 86 -15.89 -5.89 -0.81
CA ASP A 86 -15.62 -6.12 0.60
C ASP A 86 -15.71 -7.60 0.99
N GLU A 87 -16.53 -8.41 0.28
CA GLU A 87 -16.59 -9.85 0.47
C GLU A 87 -15.26 -10.51 0.15
N LEU A 88 -14.64 -10.14 -0.97
CA LEU A 88 -13.34 -10.67 -1.36
C LEU A 88 -12.24 -10.18 -0.42
N HIS A 89 -12.31 -8.91 0.04
CA HIS A 89 -11.42 -8.40 1.08
C HIS A 89 -11.53 -9.18 2.39
N ALA A 90 -12.74 -9.58 2.81
CA ALA A 90 -12.94 -10.39 4.00
C ALA A 90 -12.25 -11.76 3.86
N VAL A 91 -12.38 -12.42 2.71
CA VAL A 91 -11.69 -13.69 2.40
C VAL A 91 -10.17 -13.51 2.44
N MET A 92 -9.65 -12.39 1.95
CA MET A 92 -8.21 -12.06 1.96
C MET A 92 -7.70 -11.56 3.31
N GLY A 93 -8.54 -11.51 4.35
CA GLY A 93 -8.17 -11.01 5.66
C GLY A 93 -8.01 -9.49 5.75
N ARG A 94 -8.53 -8.75 4.77
CA ARG A 94 -8.53 -7.28 4.76
C ARG A 94 -9.75 -6.74 5.47
N GLY A 95 -9.57 -6.23 6.69
CA GLY A 95 -10.63 -5.66 7.51
C GLY A 95 -10.19 -5.47 8.95
N ARG A 96 -11.05 -4.88 9.77
CA ARG A 96 -10.83 -4.85 11.22
C ARG A 96 -11.11 -6.23 11.81
N GLN A 97 -10.35 -6.61 12.83
CA GLN A 97 -10.48 -7.94 13.44
C GLN A 97 -11.94 -8.30 13.85
N GLY A 98 -12.70 -7.31 14.33
CA GLY A 98 -14.12 -7.52 14.69
C GLY A 98 -15.03 -7.73 13.47
N GLU A 99 -14.72 -7.14 12.33
CA GLU A 99 -15.42 -7.36 11.05
C GLU A 99 -15.10 -8.76 10.52
N LEU A 100 -13.80 -9.09 10.43
CA LEU A 100 -13.33 -10.38 9.91
C LEU A 100 -13.86 -11.59 10.71
N ARG A 101 -14.02 -11.45 12.05
CA ARG A 101 -14.65 -12.49 12.87
C ARG A 101 -16.11 -12.78 12.50
N ARG A 102 -16.78 -11.85 11.83
CA ARG A 102 -18.14 -12.00 11.30
C ARG A 102 -18.17 -12.34 9.82
N GLY A 103 -17.01 -12.53 9.20
CA GLY A 103 -16.89 -12.73 7.75
C GLY A 103 -17.20 -11.48 6.93
N GLU A 104 -17.04 -10.30 7.53
CA GLU A 104 -17.34 -9.01 6.91
C GLU A 104 -16.06 -8.19 6.68
N SER A 105 -16.14 -7.21 5.78
CA SER A 105 -15.17 -6.14 5.65
C SER A 105 -15.90 -4.85 5.30
N HIS A 106 -15.38 -3.72 5.75
CA HIS A 106 -15.78 -2.38 5.32
C HIS A 106 -14.55 -1.62 4.84
N HIS A 107 -13.61 -2.35 4.26
CA HIS A 107 -12.32 -1.81 3.84
C HIS A 107 -12.46 -0.81 2.70
N LEU A 108 -13.29 -1.13 1.71
CA LEU A 108 -13.54 -0.24 0.56
C LEU A 108 -14.17 1.07 0.97
N ALA A 109 -15.19 1.05 1.83
CA ALA A 109 -15.84 2.28 2.31
C ALA A 109 -14.86 3.18 3.08
N ARG A 110 -13.95 2.60 3.87
CA ARG A 110 -12.88 3.36 4.54
C ARG A 110 -11.89 3.96 3.54
N CYS A 111 -11.42 3.17 2.59
CA CYS A 111 -10.50 3.65 1.55
C CYS A 111 -11.14 4.75 0.69
N ASP A 112 -12.41 4.62 0.33
CA ASP A 112 -13.14 5.62 -0.44
C ASP A 112 -13.21 6.96 0.28
N SER A 113 -13.53 6.95 1.57
CA SER A 113 -13.55 8.16 2.40
C SER A 113 -12.18 8.82 2.47
N ILE A 114 -11.12 8.03 2.72
CA ILE A 114 -9.73 8.51 2.78
C ILE A 114 -9.31 9.11 1.45
N ILE A 115 -9.53 8.40 0.34
CA ILE A 115 -9.14 8.85 -1.01
C ILE A 115 -9.86 10.15 -1.36
N THR A 116 -11.18 10.20 -1.13
CA THR A 116 -11.98 11.39 -1.41
C THR A 116 -11.47 12.62 -0.65
N PHE A 117 -11.11 12.44 0.62
CA PHE A 117 -10.60 13.52 1.45
C PHE A 117 -9.16 13.89 1.08
N ALA A 118 -8.28 12.92 0.86
CA ALA A 118 -6.89 13.13 0.49
C ALA A 118 -6.76 13.88 -0.86
N LYS A 119 -7.64 13.59 -1.83
CA LYS A 119 -7.71 14.34 -3.09
C LYS A 119 -8.01 15.82 -2.88
N LYS A 120 -8.98 16.14 -2.02
CA LYS A 120 -9.31 17.53 -1.69
C LYS A 120 -8.12 18.27 -1.08
N LEU A 121 -7.25 17.56 -0.36
CA LEU A 121 -6.02 18.11 0.21
C LEU A 121 -4.86 18.14 -0.80
N GLY A 122 -4.97 17.52 -1.96
CA GLY A 122 -3.93 17.50 -3.00
C GLY A 122 -2.78 16.52 -2.74
N TYR A 123 -3.03 15.41 -2.07
CA TYR A 123 -2.06 14.31 -1.94
C TYR A 123 -1.84 13.63 -3.29
N GLY A 124 -0.60 13.21 -3.57
CA GLY A 124 -0.34 12.17 -4.56
C GLY A 124 -0.88 10.81 -4.05
N LEU A 125 -1.68 10.13 -4.86
CA LEU A 125 -2.37 8.90 -4.46
C LEU A 125 -1.78 7.67 -5.15
N LYS A 126 -1.54 6.62 -4.36
CA LYS A 126 -1.17 5.30 -4.86
C LYS A 126 -2.17 4.26 -4.37
N LEU A 127 -2.45 3.29 -5.23
CA LEU A 127 -3.03 2.02 -4.81
C LEU A 127 -1.95 0.95 -4.89
N ASN A 128 -1.93 0.04 -3.92
CA ASN A 128 -1.11 -1.15 -3.91
C ASN A 128 -2.04 -2.36 -3.83
N THR A 129 -1.92 -3.27 -4.79
CA THR A 129 -2.71 -4.50 -4.88
C THR A 129 -1.76 -5.68 -4.94
N VAL A 130 -1.92 -6.65 -4.05
CA VAL A 130 -1.26 -7.95 -4.13
C VAL A 130 -2.19 -8.93 -4.81
N VAL A 131 -1.74 -9.49 -5.93
CA VAL A 131 -2.48 -10.50 -6.70
C VAL A 131 -2.10 -11.88 -6.23
N SER A 132 -3.08 -12.64 -5.81
CA SER A 132 -2.98 -14.03 -5.36
C SER A 132 -4.02 -14.91 -6.07
N SER A 133 -3.99 -16.20 -5.84
CA SER A 133 -5.01 -17.15 -6.35
C SER A 133 -6.44 -16.73 -5.98
N VAL A 134 -6.61 -16.01 -4.86
CA VAL A 134 -7.93 -15.60 -4.34
C VAL A 134 -8.55 -14.48 -5.18
N ASN A 135 -7.75 -13.52 -5.68
CA ASN A 135 -8.25 -12.33 -6.38
C ASN A 135 -7.80 -12.23 -7.84
N VAL A 136 -7.06 -13.20 -8.37
CA VAL A 136 -6.55 -13.16 -9.77
C VAL A 136 -7.67 -13.06 -10.82
N ALA A 137 -8.86 -13.56 -10.52
CA ALA A 137 -10.03 -13.45 -11.40
C ALA A 137 -10.81 -12.13 -11.24
N ASP A 138 -10.52 -11.36 -10.19
CA ASP A 138 -11.22 -10.11 -9.88
C ASP A 138 -10.93 -9.00 -10.92
N ASP A 139 -11.85 -8.04 -11.03
CA ASP A 139 -11.74 -6.91 -11.92
C ASP A 139 -11.81 -5.58 -11.16
N MET A 140 -10.65 -5.04 -10.88
CA MET A 140 -10.47 -3.77 -10.18
C MET A 140 -10.71 -2.53 -11.05
N SER A 141 -10.92 -2.68 -12.36
CA SER A 141 -10.92 -1.55 -13.31
C SER A 141 -11.95 -0.48 -13.00
N SER A 142 -13.16 -0.87 -12.57
CA SER A 142 -14.22 0.08 -12.22
C SER A 142 -13.89 0.86 -10.96
N LEU A 143 -13.33 0.19 -9.95
CA LEU A 143 -12.90 0.80 -8.69
C LEU A 143 -11.76 1.78 -8.93
N VAL A 144 -10.72 1.35 -9.66
CA VAL A 144 -9.55 2.18 -10.00
C VAL A 144 -9.97 3.43 -10.78
N ARG A 145 -10.90 3.29 -11.76
CA ARG A 145 -11.47 4.44 -12.48
C ARG A 145 -12.21 5.41 -11.56
N SER A 146 -13.00 4.90 -10.63
CA SER A 146 -13.75 5.78 -9.71
C SER A 146 -12.82 6.57 -8.81
N TRP A 147 -11.73 5.95 -8.40
CA TRP A 147 -10.76 6.56 -7.50
C TRP A 147 -9.67 7.37 -8.19
N MET A 148 -9.40 7.13 -9.48
CA MET A 148 -8.38 7.86 -10.25
C MET A 148 -7.10 8.09 -9.44
N PRO A 149 -6.38 7.05 -9.01
CA PRO A 149 -5.09 7.21 -8.34
C PRO A 149 -4.05 7.70 -9.35
N ASP A 150 -3.04 8.46 -8.91
CA ASP A 150 -1.91 8.83 -9.77
C ASP A 150 -1.07 7.60 -10.13
N ARG A 151 -1.02 6.59 -9.25
CA ARG A 151 -0.29 5.35 -9.49
C ARG A 151 -1.02 4.14 -8.91
N TRP A 152 -1.10 3.07 -9.69
CA TRP A 152 -1.55 1.77 -9.25
C TRP A 152 -0.41 0.76 -9.38
N LYS A 153 0.12 0.28 -8.24
CA LYS A 153 1.12 -0.79 -8.17
C LYS A 153 0.44 -2.13 -7.95
N ILE A 154 0.78 -3.08 -8.79
CA ILE A 154 0.23 -4.43 -8.78
C ILE A 154 1.40 -5.39 -8.55
N PHE A 155 1.35 -6.12 -7.44
CA PHE A 155 2.38 -7.05 -7.01
C PHE A 155 1.89 -8.48 -7.17
N GLN A 156 2.72 -9.38 -7.66
CA GLN A 156 2.49 -10.80 -7.56
C GLN A 156 2.70 -11.25 -6.11
N ALA A 157 1.85 -12.15 -5.59
CA ALA A 157 2.04 -12.71 -4.25
C ALA A 157 3.41 -13.41 -4.17
N LEU A 158 4.28 -12.91 -3.27
CA LEU A 158 5.66 -13.39 -3.14
C LEU A 158 5.77 -14.40 -1.99
N PRO A 159 6.24 -15.64 -2.26
CA PRO A 159 6.65 -16.57 -1.23
C PRO A 159 7.89 -16.04 -0.49
N ILE A 160 7.78 -15.88 0.83
CA ILE A 160 8.89 -15.48 1.70
C ILE A 160 9.12 -16.59 2.72
N ALA A 161 10.21 -17.32 2.55
CA ALA A 161 10.57 -18.45 3.42
C ALA A 161 10.66 -17.99 4.90
N GLY A 162 9.98 -18.70 5.78
CA GLY A 162 9.96 -18.42 7.23
C GLY A 162 8.96 -17.35 7.67
N GLU A 163 8.25 -16.67 6.74
CA GLU A 163 7.25 -15.67 7.09
C GLU A 163 5.81 -16.11 6.77
N ASN A 164 5.60 -16.76 5.64
CA ASN A 164 4.27 -17.14 5.16
C ASN A 164 4.21 -18.59 4.62
N ASP A 165 5.11 -19.46 5.04
CA ASP A 165 5.27 -20.83 4.53
C ASP A 165 3.99 -21.67 4.60
N SER A 166 3.11 -21.46 5.61
CA SER A 166 1.90 -22.26 5.77
C SER A 166 0.74 -21.82 4.87
N ASP A 167 0.73 -20.59 4.43
CA ASP A 167 -0.42 -19.99 3.73
C ASP A 167 -0.12 -19.67 2.27
N ILE A 168 1.17 -19.59 1.91
CA ILE A 168 1.60 -19.10 0.60
C ILE A 168 1.24 -20.05 -0.54
N GLU A 169 1.33 -21.38 -0.34
CA GLU A 169 0.96 -22.35 -1.37
C GLU A 169 -0.50 -22.19 -1.80
N ALA A 170 -1.38 -21.81 -0.86
CA ALA A 170 -2.79 -21.53 -1.13
C ALA A 170 -3.01 -20.15 -1.80
N LEU A 171 -2.04 -19.25 -1.70
CA LEU A 171 -2.12 -17.87 -2.23
C LEU A 171 -1.29 -17.66 -3.50
N GLU A 172 -0.49 -18.66 -3.89
CA GLU A 172 0.40 -18.56 -5.04
C GLU A 172 -0.39 -18.35 -6.33
N VAL A 173 0.14 -17.50 -7.20
CA VAL A 173 -0.35 -17.22 -8.54
C VAL A 173 0.81 -17.35 -9.52
N SER A 174 0.60 -18.06 -10.63
CA SER A 174 1.63 -18.22 -11.66
C SER A 174 1.94 -16.93 -12.39
N ASP A 175 3.13 -16.83 -12.97
CA ASP A 175 3.54 -15.67 -13.78
C ASP A 175 2.59 -15.42 -14.96
N ALA A 176 2.06 -16.50 -15.55
CA ALA A 176 1.09 -16.40 -16.65
C ALA A 176 -0.25 -15.80 -16.19
N GLU A 177 -0.76 -16.21 -15.02
CA GLU A 177 -1.97 -15.65 -14.43
C GLU A 177 -1.77 -14.21 -14.01
N PHE A 178 -0.64 -13.88 -13.36
CA PHE A 178 -0.29 -12.51 -13.00
C PHE A 178 -0.18 -11.61 -14.23
N THR A 179 0.51 -12.07 -15.27
CA THR A 179 0.62 -11.34 -16.55
C THR A 179 -0.75 -11.13 -17.20
N SER A 180 -1.62 -12.14 -17.17
CA SER A 180 -2.98 -12.04 -17.68
C SER A 180 -3.81 -11.01 -16.88
N TYR A 181 -3.70 -11.03 -15.55
CA TYR A 181 -4.33 -10.04 -14.68
C TYR A 181 -3.88 -8.62 -15.05
N LEU A 182 -2.57 -8.38 -15.12
CA LEU A 182 -1.98 -7.08 -15.46
C LEU A 182 -2.45 -6.59 -16.84
N ASN A 183 -2.32 -7.41 -17.87
CA ASN A 183 -2.69 -7.06 -19.24
C ASN A 183 -4.18 -6.73 -19.37
N ARG A 184 -5.07 -7.47 -18.70
CA ARG A 184 -6.50 -7.22 -18.65
C ARG A 184 -6.81 -5.82 -18.10
N HIS A 185 -6.16 -5.43 -17.03
CA HIS A 185 -6.38 -4.12 -16.40
C HIS A 185 -5.76 -2.98 -17.19
N VAL A 186 -4.56 -3.16 -17.71
CA VAL A 186 -3.92 -2.18 -18.63
C VAL A 186 -4.82 -1.91 -19.84
N ALA A 187 -5.36 -2.96 -20.45
CA ALA A 187 -6.27 -2.80 -21.60
C ALA A 187 -7.55 -2.04 -21.22
N LYS A 188 -8.18 -2.37 -20.08
CA LYS A 188 -9.41 -1.72 -19.62
C LYS A 188 -9.22 -0.26 -19.15
N LEU A 189 -8.02 0.10 -18.76
CA LEU A 189 -7.66 1.43 -18.29
C LEU A 189 -6.86 2.25 -19.32
N SER A 190 -6.73 1.77 -20.55
CA SER A 190 -5.98 2.46 -21.61
C SER A 190 -6.52 3.85 -21.98
N GLY A 191 -7.79 4.14 -21.68
CA GLY A 191 -8.40 5.46 -21.85
C GLY A 191 -8.13 6.44 -20.67
N TYR A 192 -7.31 6.06 -19.68
CA TYR A 192 -7.01 6.84 -18.47
C TYR A 192 -5.49 6.99 -18.29
N PRO A 193 -4.82 7.76 -19.17
CA PRO A 193 -3.36 7.89 -19.17
C PRO A 193 -2.81 8.56 -17.90
N GLU A 194 -3.67 9.19 -17.10
CA GLU A 194 -3.32 9.80 -15.81
C GLU A 194 -2.99 8.75 -14.74
N ILE A 195 -3.44 7.50 -14.92
CA ILE A 195 -3.18 6.40 -13.99
C ILE A 195 -1.92 5.68 -14.44
N GLU A 196 -0.82 5.87 -13.73
CA GLU A 196 0.39 5.08 -13.94
C GLU A 196 0.22 3.66 -13.37
N ILE A 197 0.14 2.64 -14.25
CA ILE A 197 0.02 1.24 -13.84
C ILE A 197 1.41 0.61 -13.85
N VAL A 198 1.82 0.04 -12.71
CA VAL A 198 3.12 -0.60 -12.52
C VAL A 198 2.91 -2.03 -12.00
N GLY A 199 3.26 -3.03 -12.81
CA GLY A 199 3.29 -4.43 -12.39
C GLY A 199 4.68 -4.80 -11.87
N GLU A 200 4.75 -5.48 -10.75
CA GLU A 200 5.98 -6.03 -10.18
C GLU A 200 5.77 -7.53 -9.91
N ASP A 201 6.34 -8.36 -10.75
CA ASP A 201 6.38 -9.81 -10.56
C ASP A 201 7.42 -10.21 -9.50
N ASN A 202 7.49 -11.50 -9.20
CA ASN A 202 8.40 -12.01 -8.17
C ASN A 202 9.87 -11.72 -8.47
N ASP A 203 10.28 -11.72 -9.75
CA ASP A 203 11.66 -11.45 -10.13
C ASP A 203 12.01 -9.96 -9.97
N ALA A 204 11.11 -9.07 -10.38
CA ALA A 204 11.26 -7.63 -10.18
C ALA A 204 11.33 -7.27 -8.69
N MET A 205 10.49 -7.91 -7.85
CA MET A 205 10.48 -7.67 -6.40
C MET A 205 11.74 -8.16 -5.72
N ARG A 206 12.26 -9.36 -6.04
CA ARG A 206 13.52 -9.89 -5.49
C ARG A 206 14.72 -9.00 -5.80
N GLY A 207 14.74 -8.38 -6.99
CA GLY A 207 15.78 -7.42 -7.37
C GLY A 207 15.70 -6.05 -6.72
N THR A 208 14.53 -5.68 -6.19
CA THR A 208 14.26 -4.33 -5.67
C THR A 208 14.20 -4.28 -4.14
N TYR A 209 13.75 -5.35 -3.48
CA TYR A 209 13.44 -5.37 -2.03
C TYR A 209 14.29 -6.42 -1.26
N ALA A 210 15.22 -7.09 -1.91
CA ALA A 210 16.10 -8.09 -1.29
C ALA A 210 17.32 -7.45 -0.60
#